data_c67b99fb0c7ff113d78c30cd22b23771
#
_entry.id   c67b99fb0c7ff113d78c30cd22b23771
#
_cell.length_a   1.000
_cell.length_b   1.000
_cell.length_c   1.000
_cell.angle_alpha   90.00
_cell.angle_beta   90.00
_cell.angle_gamma   90.00
#
_symmetry.space_group_name_H-M   'P 1'
#
loop_
_entity.id
_entity.type
_entity.pdbx_description
1 polymer ?
#
loop_
_entity_poly.entity_id
_entity_poly.type
_entity_poly.pdbx_seq_one_letter_code
_entity_poly.pdbx_strand_id
1 'polypeptide(L)'
;MPRRWWALIAVALATFMTYLDNNVTNVAIPTIQRSLHLSVAGLEWVVSSYLLAFAALLLVGGKLADVYGRRRVFFAGLTVFTLASLGAGLAGSGGVLIAMRLLQGVGAAMLVPTTLAIIVATFDDIRERTAAIGVWTAIGAMALAFGPLIGGLISQHLHWGWIFYINVPVGVLTAAIALLAVQESRDTSAGRHLDLPGLIVSAIALFSLVYALIEGHDKGWTSGLILGAFALAAVAGAVFTLIEARSERPMIPLALFRSRVFSGGIGIMMLWAFGIFGIYFFTSIYLQEVLGFSPTKAGLTFVPMALCIALFAGISGPLAARFGAHRLVALGMLLNAAGLILFARLGAGATFADLMPGFVLFGAGSGLMQVPLTNAVLGAMPRDRSGIASAILNNSREVAGLLGITVIGAVLRSRQGVALRHGALPSPAFLDGYHAGLAVTIALVIAGAAVGYWSLRHAPRTAAAAVTATAAEPASPAVAATLTVAEIPVAEEVHADARA
;
A
#
# COMPACT_ATOMS: atom_id res chain seq x y z
N MET A 1 9.86 18.06 24.23
CA MET A 1 8.98 17.98 23.05
C MET A 1 7.53 17.88 23.52
N PRO A 2 6.55 18.64 23.01
CA PRO A 2 5.15 18.54 23.41
C PRO A 2 4.60 17.13 23.21
N ARG A 3 3.70 16.68 24.08
CA ARG A 3 3.11 15.31 24.07
C ARG A 3 2.49 14.92 22.70
N ARG A 4 1.92 15.87 21.98
CA ARG A 4 1.32 15.66 20.65
C ARG A 4 2.31 15.17 19.58
N TRP A 5 3.56 15.60 19.63
CA TRP A 5 4.60 15.13 18.71
C TRP A 5 5.06 13.70 19.02
N TRP A 6 5.06 13.31 20.29
CA TRP A 6 5.29 11.91 20.67
C TRP A 6 4.15 10.99 20.17
N ALA A 7 2.90 11.48 20.21
CA ALA A 7 1.78 10.75 19.61
C ALA A 7 1.97 10.59 18.10
N LEU A 8 2.43 11.65 17.39
CA LEU A 8 2.76 11.55 15.97
C LEU A 8 3.87 10.51 15.71
N ILE A 9 4.93 10.50 16.51
CA ILE A 9 6.00 9.50 16.39
C ILE A 9 5.44 8.07 16.54
N ALA A 10 4.60 7.83 17.55
CA ALA A 10 4.00 6.50 17.73
C ALA A 10 3.16 6.05 16.53
N VAL A 11 2.25 6.91 16.03
CA VAL A 11 1.41 6.53 14.88
C VAL A 11 2.19 6.45 13.56
N ALA A 12 3.25 7.24 13.42
CA ALA A 12 4.14 7.19 12.27
C ALA A 12 4.98 5.90 12.25
N LEU A 13 5.49 5.46 13.42
CA LEU A 13 6.17 4.17 13.57
C LEU A 13 5.24 3.00 13.26
N ALA A 14 3.99 3.05 13.73
CA ALA A 14 2.99 2.02 13.40
C ALA A 14 2.72 1.93 11.88
N THR A 15 2.59 3.09 11.22
CA THR A 15 2.41 3.15 9.77
C THR A 15 3.65 2.66 9.02
N PHE A 16 4.83 3.09 9.45
CA PHE A 16 6.09 2.60 8.90
C PHE A 16 6.20 1.08 8.97
N MET A 17 5.90 0.51 10.14
CA MET A 17 5.95 -0.92 10.39
C MET A 17 5.00 -1.70 9.45
N THR A 18 3.76 -1.27 9.31
CA THR A 18 2.76 -1.97 8.47
C THR A 18 3.11 -1.90 6.98
N TYR A 19 3.57 -0.76 6.49
CA TYR A 19 4.00 -0.62 5.09
C TYR A 19 5.33 -1.30 4.82
N LEU A 20 6.26 -1.24 5.76
CA LEU A 20 7.54 -1.94 5.66
C LEU A 20 7.33 -3.45 5.53
N ASP A 21 6.53 -4.04 6.41
CA ASP A 21 6.24 -5.49 6.44
C ASP A 21 5.75 -6.01 5.09
N ASN A 22 4.84 -5.29 4.44
CA ASN A 22 4.33 -5.68 3.13
C ASN A 22 5.42 -5.63 2.03
N ASN A 23 6.26 -4.60 2.05
CA ASN A 23 7.28 -4.41 1.02
C ASN A 23 8.51 -5.32 1.21
N VAL A 24 8.92 -5.54 2.45
CA VAL A 24 10.02 -6.46 2.80
C VAL A 24 9.68 -7.89 2.39
N THR A 25 8.45 -8.32 2.63
CA THR A 25 7.95 -9.67 2.31
C THR A 25 8.10 -9.98 0.82
N ASN A 26 7.78 -9.03 -0.08
CA ASN A 26 7.85 -9.25 -1.53
C ASN A 26 9.25 -9.65 -2.03
N VAL A 27 10.31 -9.07 -1.48
CA VAL A 27 11.69 -9.41 -1.88
C VAL A 27 12.15 -10.72 -1.25
N ALA A 28 11.61 -11.08 -0.08
CA ALA A 28 11.94 -12.32 0.63
C ALA A 28 11.24 -13.56 0.04
N ILE A 29 10.25 -13.39 -0.84
CA ILE A 29 9.43 -14.48 -1.40
C ILE A 29 10.25 -15.67 -1.93
N PRO A 30 11.29 -15.50 -2.78
CA PRO A 30 12.06 -16.63 -3.27
C PRO A 30 12.84 -17.35 -2.16
N THR A 31 13.28 -16.63 -1.13
CA THR A 31 13.96 -17.22 0.03
C THR A 31 12.99 -18.01 0.91
N ILE A 32 11.78 -17.50 1.14
CA ILE A 32 10.69 -18.20 1.84
C ILE A 32 10.29 -19.44 1.07
N GLN A 33 10.18 -19.36 -0.27
CA GLN A 33 9.86 -20.48 -1.15
C GLN A 33 10.83 -21.65 -0.94
N ARG A 34 12.12 -21.36 -1.02
CA ARG A 34 13.16 -22.39 -0.87
C ARG A 34 13.18 -22.98 0.54
N SER A 35 12.98 -22.15 1.56
CA SER A 35 13.01 -22.59 2.97
C SER A 35 11.81 -23.45 3.36
N LEU A 36 10.63 -23.10 2.91
CA LEU A 36 9.36 -23.79 3.28
C LEU A 36 8.83 -24.70 2.16
N HIS A 37 9.58 -24.87 1.06
CA HIS A 37 9.21 -25.69 -0.10
C HIS A 37 7.83 -25.38 -0.66
N LEU A 38 7.50 -24.07 -0.78
CA LEU A 38 6.18 -23.62 -1.22
C LEU A 38 6.03 -23.67 -2.74
N SER A 39 4.82 -24.03 -3.19
CA SER A 39 4.42 -23.80 -4.59
C SER A 39 4.20 -22.32 -4.86
N VAL A 40 4.06 -21.93 -6.13
CA VAL A 40 3.74 -20.55 -6.51
C VAL A 40 2.40 -20.11 -5.89
N ALA A 41 1.39 -21.01 -5.87
CA ALA A 41 0.13 -20.77 -5.20
C ALA A 41 0.31 -20.50 -3.68
N GLY A 42 1.18 -21.28 -3.02
CA GLY A 42 1.53 -21.05 -1.61
C GLY A 42 2.16 -19.68 -1.38
N LEU A 43 3.02 -19.20 -2.27
CA LEU A 43 3.61 -17.86 -2.19
C LEU A 43 2.56 -16.77 -2.38
N GLU A 44 1.66 -16.95 -3.35
CA GLU A 44 0.53 -16.03 -3.54
C GLU A 44 -0.34 -15.96 -2.28
N TRP A 45 -0.58 -17.09 -1.61
CA TRP A 45 -1.29 -17.10 -0.34
C TRP A 45 -0.57 -16.36 0.79
N VAL A 46 0.76 -16.44 0.88
CA VAL A 46 1.55 -15.69 1.89
C VAL A 46 1.30 -14.18 1.78
N VAL A 47 1.22 -13.63 0.57
CA VAL A 47 0.96 -12.20 0.37
C VAL A 47 -0.53 -11.88 0.38
N SER A 48 -1.32 -12.70 -0.33
CA SER A 48 -2.75 -12.46 -0.52
C SER A 48 -3.56 -12.60 0.77
N SER A 49 -3.17 -13.49 1.70
CA SER A 49 -3.88 -13.65 2.98
C SER A 49 -3.82 -12.39 3.85
N TYR A 50 -2.68 -11.71 3.87
CA TYR A 50 -2.53 -10.40 4.53
C TYR A 50 -3.43 -9.35 3.88
N LEU A 51 -3.32 -9.18 2.54
CA LEU A 51 -4.09 -8.19 1.80
C LEU A 51 -5.59 -8.47 1.87
N LEU A 52 -5.99 -9.73 1.87
CA LEU A 52 -7.38 -10.17 1.99
C LEU A 52 -8.00 -9.73 3.32
N ALA A 53 -7.35 -10.07 4.43
CA ALA A 53 -7.83 -9.67 5.76
C ALA A 53 -7.79 -8.14 5.93
N PHE A 54 -6.72 -7.50 5.45
CA PHE A 54 -6.56 -6.06 5.51
C PHE A 54 -7.66 -5.35 4.72
N ALA A 55 -7.87 -5.70 3.45
CA ALA A 55 -8.89 -5.07 2.60
C ALA A 55 -10.32 -5.32 3.10
N ALA A 56 -10.62 -6.56 3.53
CA ALA A 56 -11.95 -6.91 4.03
C ALA A 56 -12.32 -6.14 5.31
N LEU A 57 -11.34 -5.88 6.19
CA LEU A 57 -11.57 -5.31 7.52
C LEU A 57 -11.20 -3.83 7.65
N LEU A 58 -10.58 -3.22 6.64
CA LEU A 58 -10.07 -1.85 6.70
C LEU A 58 -11.15 -0.82 7.09
N LEU A 59 -12.31 -0.89 6.45
CA LEU A 59 -13.44 0.01 6.74
C LEU A 59 -14.01 -0.22 8.14
N VAL A 60 -14.05 -1.47 8.57
CA VAL A 60 -14.52 -1.85 9.91
C VAL A 60 -13.54 -1.38 10.99
N GLY A 61 -12.23 -1.51 10.76
CA GLY A 61 -11.21 -1.02 11.70
C GLY A 61 -11.35 0.46 12.00
N GLY A 62 -11.61 1.27 10.97
CA GLY A 62 -11.92 2.69 11.14
C GLY A 62 -13.19 2.93 11.96
N LYS A 63 -14.26 2.22 11.67
CA LYS A 63 -15.53 2.33 12.42
C LYS A 63 -15.39 1.87 13.86
N LEU A 64 -14.65 0.79 14.12
CA LEU A 64 -14.35 0.33 15.48
C LEU A 64 -13.62 1.42 16.28
N ALA A 65 -12.65 2.10 15.66
CA ALA A 65 -11.91 3.20 16.29
C ALA A 65 -12.82 4.35 16.70
N ASP A 66 -13.75 4.74 15.85
CA ASP A 66 -14.69 5.81 16.15
C ASP A 66 -15.68 5.44 17.27
N VAL A 67 -16.15 4.18 17.32
CA VAL A 67 -17.15 3.70 18.30
C VAL A 67 -16.54 3.36 19.64
N TYR A 68 -15.45 2.54 19.64
CA TYR A 68 -14.89 1.98 20.87
C TYR A 68 -13.71 2.77 21.41
N GLY A 69 -13.21 3.73 20.66
CA GLY A 69 -12.08 4.58 21.03
C GLY A 69 -10.83 4.28 20.21
N ARG A 70 -10.21 5.35 19.72
CA ARG A 70 -9.08 5.29 18.78
C ARG A 70 -7.84 4.68 19.43
N ARG A 71 -7.55 5.06 20.68
CA ARG A 71 -6.42 4.49 21.43
C ARG A 71 -6.58 3.00 21.67
N ARG A 72 -7.77 2.55 22.09
CA ARG A 72 -8.04 1.13 22.38
C ARG A 72 -7.89 0.27 21.13
N VAL A 73 -8.49 0.69 20.03
CA VAL A 73 -8.40 -0.04 18.75
C VAL A 73 -7.00 -0.02 18.19
N PHE A 74 -6.26 1.09 18.33
CA PHE A 74 -4.84 1.18 17.99
C PHE A 74 -4.02 0.13 18.74
N PHE A 75 -4.14 0.04 20.06
CA PHE A 75 -3.40 -0.96 20.86
C PHE A 75 -3.81 -2.38 20.54
N ALA A 76 -5.09 -2.65 20.33
CA ALA A 76 -5.55 -3.97 19.91
C ALA A 76 -4.92 -4.38 18.56
N GLY A 77 -4.98 -3.49 17.55
CA GLY A 77 -4.35 -3.71 16.25
C GLY A 77 -2.84 -3.89 16.34
N LEU A 78 -2.15 -3.04 17.13
CA LEU A 78 -0.72 -3.13 17.35
C LEU A 78 -0.31 -4.46 18.01
N THR A 79 -1.06 -4.90 19.01
CA THR A 79 -0.80 -6.17 19.71
C THR A 79 -1.00 -7.36 18.75
N VAL A 80 -2.13 -7.40 18.03
CA VAL A 80 -2.41 -8.47 17.07
C VAL A 80 -1.33 -8.51 15.99
N PHE A 81 -0.97 -7.36 15.41
CA PHE A 81 0.04 -7.27 14.36
C PHE A 81 1.41 -7.74 14.86
N THR A 82 1.84 -7.28 16.05
CA THR A 82 3.16 -7.60 16.61
C THR A 82 3.27 -9.08 16.99
N LEU A 83 2.24 -9.65 17.63
CA LEU A 83 2.22 -11.08 17.99
C LEU A 83 2.14 -11.97 16.74
N ALA A 84 1.34 -11.59 15.75
CA ALA A 84 1.27 -12.30 14.47
C ALA A 84 2.61 -12.22 13.71
N SER A 85 3.32 -11.09 13.79
CA SER A 85 4.67 -10.94 13.23
C SER A 85 5.67 -11.88 13.90
N LEU A 86 5.62 -11.98 15.23
CA LEU A 86 6.44 -12.95 15.97
C LEU A 86 6.13 -14.39 15.50
N GLY A 87 4.84 -14.75 15.41
CA GLY A 87 4.40 -16.07 14.94
C GLY A 87 4.80 -16.34 13.49
N ALA A 88 4.76 -15.33 12.61
CA ALA A 88 5.19 -15.44 11.21
C ALA A 88 6.70 -15.71 11.10
N GLY A 89 7.51 -15.03 11.91
CA GLY A 89 8.96 -15.25 11.96
C GLY A 89 9.34 -16.64 12.48
N LEU A 90 8.52 -17.23 13.36
CA LEU A 90 8.68 -18.58 13.92
C LEU A 90 8.05 -19.68 13.06
N ALA A 91 7.42 -19.35 11.92
CA ALA A 91 6.68 -20.31 11.13
C ALA A 91 7.58 -21.40 10.53
N GLY A 92 7.35 -22.65 10.93
CA GLY A 92 8.02 -23.83 10.38
C GLY A 92 7.30 -24.46 9.19
N SER A 93 6.17 -23.92 8.76
CA SER A 93 5.41 -24.40 7.60
C SER A 93 4.64 -23.27 6.91
N GLY A 94 4.33 -23.46 5.62
CA GLY A 94 3.57 -22.48 4.84
C GLY A 94 2.19 -22.20 5.43
N GLY A 95 1.49 -23.22 5.94
CA GLY A 95 0.17 -23.07 6.56
C GLY A 95 0.20 -22.14 7.80
N VAL A 96 1.20 -22.31 8.66
CA VAL A 96 1.39 -21.42 9.83
C VAL A 96 1.71 -20.01 9.36
N LEU A 97 2.61 -19.85 8.39
CA LEU A 97 2.95 -18.53 7.86
C LEU A 97 1.72 -17.82 7.28
N ILE A 98 0.91 -18.51 6.47
CA ILE A 98 -0.32 -17.96 5.88
C ILE A 98 -1.32 -17.56 6.98
N ALA A 99 -1.50 -18.38 8.01
CA ALA A 99 -2.38 -18.06 9.14
C ALA A 99 -1.89 -16.80 9.91
N MET A 100 -0.59 -16.69 10.16
CA MET A 100 -0.02 -15.51 10.81
C MET A 100 -0.13 -14.26 9.92
N ARG A 101 0.04 -14.39 8.60
CA ARG A 101 -0.19 -13.31 7.64
C ARG A 101 -1.63 -12.81 7.66
N LEU A 102 -2.60 -13.73 7.74
CA LEU A 102 -4.01 -13.37 7.90
C LEU A 102 -4.23 -12.54 9.17
N LEU A 103 -3.67 -12.98 10.30
CA LEU A 103 -3.76 -12.25 11.58
C LEU A 103 -3.04 -10.89 11.53
N GLN A 104 -1.88 -10.79 10.86
CA GLN A 104 -1.23 -9.50 10.63
C GLN A 104 -2.14 -8.56 9.83
N GLY A 105 -2.86 -9.06 8.80
CA GLY A 105 -3.83 -8.30 8.03
C GLY A 105 -4.97 -7.75 8.90
N VAL A 106 -5.50 -8.56 9.83
CA VAL A 106 -6.49 -8.11 10.83
C VAL A 106 -5.92 -6.99 11.70
N GLY A 107 -4.70 -7.16 12.22
CA GLY A 107 -4.02 -6.14 13.02
C GLY A 107 -3.80 -4.83 12.24
N ALA A 108 -3.34 -4.92 11.00
CA ALA A 108 -3.12 -3.78 10.13
C ALA A 108 -4.44 -3.03 9.81
N ALA A 109 -5.54 -3.75 9.57
CA ALA A 109 -6.85 -3.17 9.31
C ALA A 109 -7.39 -2.33 10.48
N MET A 110 -7.06 -2.72 11.71
CA MET A 110 -7.36 -1.92 12.90
C MET A 110 -6.38 -0.76 13.08
N LEU A 111 -5.12 -0.96 12.76
CA LEU A 111 -4.02 -0.05 13.04
C LEU A 111 -3.99 1.15 12.08
N VAL A 112 -4.02 0.90 10.76
CA VAL A 112 -3.81 1.93 9.74
C VAL A 112 -4.84 3.07 9.79
N PRO A 113 -6.17 2.82 9.82
CA PRO A 113 -7.14 3.92 9.89
C PRO A 113 -7.09 4.67 11.22
N THR A 114 -6.73 4.01 12.32
CA THR A 114 -6.61 4.65 13.63
C THR A 114 -5.45 5.63 13.71
N THR A 115 -4.34 5.40 12.97
CA THR A 115 -3.19 6.32 12.97
C THR A 115 -3.57 7.71 12.49
N LEU A 116 -4.27 7.81 11.36
CA LEU A 116 -4.73 9.09 10.83
C LEU A 116 -5.79 9.73 11.73
N ALA A 117 -6.72 8.92 12.27
CA ALA A 117 -7.76 9.41 13.19
C ALA A 117 -7.18 10.00 14.48
N ILE A 118 -6.09 9.39 15.01
CA ILE A 118 -5.35 9.91 16.17
C ILE A 118 -4.67 11.24 15.84
N ILE A 119 -4.05 11.39 14.67
CA ILE A 119 -3.43 12.66 14.25
C ILE A 119 -4.49 13.75 14.21
N VAL A 120 -5.63 13.51 13.56
CA VAL A 120 -6.73 14.47 13.43
C VAL A 120 -7.29 14.90 14.79
N ALA A 121 -7.35 13.96 15.76
CA ALA A 121 -7.83 14.23 17.11
C ALA A 121 -6.77 14.89 18.03
N THR A 122 -5.50 14.80 17.69
CA THR A 122 -4.41 15.30 18.55
C THR A 122 -3.99 16.73 18.19
N PHE A 123 -4.16 17.13 16.92
CA PHE A 123 -3.75 18.43 16.42
C PHE A 123 -4.98 19.26 16.07
N ASP A 124 -5.32 20.24 16.94
CA ASP A 124 -6.47 21.15 16.74
C ASP A 124 -6.18 22.21 15.68
N ASP A 125 -4.96 22.77 15.68
CA ASP A 125 -4.53 23.76 14.70
C ASP A 125 -4.38 23.14 13.30
N ILE A 126 -4.98 23.77 12.29
CA ILE A 126 -5.03 23.24 10.91
C ILE A 126 -3.64 23.17 10.27
N ARG A 127 -2.72 24.10 10.58
CA ARG A 127 -1.37 24.13 10.03
C ARG A 127 -0.52 23.00 10.62
N GLU A 128 -0.59 22.84 11.95
CA GLU A 128 0.11 21.75 12.64
C GLU A 128 -0.43 20.38 12.21
N ARG A 129 -1.76 20.25 12.07
CA ARG A 129 -2.39 19.02 11.57
C ARG A 129 -1.91 18.68 10.15
N THR A 130 -1.85 19.67 9.26
CA THR A 130 -1.36 19.48 7.89
C THR A 130 0.11 19.03 7.89
N ALA A 131 0.95 19.64 8.72
CA ALA A 131 2.34 19.26 8.86
C ALA A 131 2.48 17.83 9.42
N ALA A 132 1.70 17.46 10.44
CA ALA A 132 1.70 16.14 11.04
C ALA A 132 1.28 15.05 10.02
N ILE A 133 0.23 15.30 9.22
CA ILE A 133 -0.19 14.41 8.14
C ILE A 133 0.91 14.30 7.07
N GLY A 134 1.59 15.40 6.76
CA GLY A 134 2.72 15.42 5.83
C GLY A 134 3.87 14.52 6.31
N VAL A 135 4.26 14.62 7.59
CA VAL A 135 5.29 13.77 8.20
C VAL A 135 4.86 12.30 8.20
N TRP A 136 3.63 12.01 8.60
CA TRP A 136 3.06 10.65 8.59
C TRP A 136 3.08 10.03 7.18
N THR A 137 2.68 10.79 6.17
CA THR A 137 2.71 10.34 4.76
C THR A 137 4.14 10.09 4.26
N ALA A 138 5.08 11.00 4.62
CA ALA A 138 6.49 10.86 4.24
C ALA A 138 7.11 9.59 4.84
N ILE A 139 6.79 9.26 6.10
CA ILE A 139 7.28 8.06 6.77
C ILE A 139 6.69 6.80 6.11
N GLY A 140 5.42 6.81 5.70
CA GLY A 140 4.84 5.73 4.90
C GLY A 140 5.54 5.54 3.54
N ALA A 141 5.88 6.64 2.87
CA ALA A 141 6.64 6.60 1.61
C ALA A 141 8.08 6.08 1.81
N MET A 142 8.73 6.41 2.92
CA MET A 142 10.04 5.85 3.28
C MET A 142 9.97 4.32 3.46
N ALA A 143 8.93 3.79 4.07
CA ALA A 143 8.74 2.36 4.21
C ALA A 143 8.63 1.66 2.84
N LEU A 144 7.96 2.29 1.87
CA LEU A 144 7.88 1.79 0.49
C LEU A 144 9.26 1.81 -0.20
N ALA A 145 10.04 2.86 0.01
CA ALA A 145 11.36 3.02 -0.60
C ALA A 145 12.41 2.07 -0.01
N PHE A 146 12.46 1.96 1.32
CA PHE A 146 13.46 1.16 2.02
C PHE A 146 13.05 -0.31 2.20
N GLY A 147 11.76 -0.65 2.09
CA GLY A 147 11.26 -2.00 2.27
C GLY A 147 12.01 -3.05 1.44
N PRO A 148 12.09 -2.90 0.12
CA PRO A 148 12.78 -3.85 -0.73
C PRO A 148 14.28 -4.00 -0.39
N LEU A 149 14.95 -2.89 -0.06
CA LEU A 149 16.36 -2.91 0.32
C LEU A 149 16.57 -3.65 1.65
N ILE A 150 15.78 -3.31 2.67
CA ILE A 150 15.83 -3.98 3.99
C ILE A 150 15.49 -5.47 3.84
N GLY A 151 14.46 -5.79 3.06
CA GLY A 151 14.07 -7.17 2.76
C GLY A 151 15.16 -7.95 2.07
N GLY A 152 15.83 -7.34 1.10
CA GLY A 152 16.95 -7.93 0.39
C GLY A 152 18.16 -8.19 1.30
N LEU A 153 18.54 -7.21 2.14
CA LEU A 153 19.63 -7.35 3.11
C LEU A 153 19.35 -8.46 4.13
N ILE A 154 18.15 -8.47 4.72
CA ILE A 154 17.75 -9.49 5.69
C ILE A 154 17.75 -10.87 5.04
N SER A 155 17.11 -11.03 3.88
CA SER A 155 16.96 -12.30 3.19
C SER A 155 18.30 -12.87 2.68
N GLN A 156 19.31 -12.02 2.47
CA GLN A 156 20.63 -12.45 2.03
C GLN A 156 21.55 -12.85 3.18
N HIS A 157 21.49 -12.14 4.31
CA HIS A 157 22.48 -12.27 5.39
C HIS A 157 21.93 -12.93 6.66
N LEU A 158 20.60 -12.99 6.80
CA LEU A 158 19.93 -13.55 7.96
C LEU A 158 18.87 -14.59 7.54
N HIS A 159 18.30 -15.29 8.50
CA HIS A 159 17.13 -16.14 8.25
C HIS A 159 15.94 -15.26 7.83
N TRP A 160 15.16 -15.70 6.84
CA TRP A 160 14.01 -14.93 6.31
C TRP A 160 13.02 -14.49 7.39
N GLY A 161 12.87 -15.24 8.48
CA GLY A 161 11.99 -14.89 9.60
C GLY A 161 12.27 -13.51 10.21
N TRP A 162 13.50 -12.97 10.04
CA TRP A 162 13.86 -11.66 10.54
C TRP A 162 13.11 -10.51 9.87
N ILE A 163 12.56 -10.73 8.65
CA ILE A 163 11.68 -9.73 8.02
C ILE A 163 10.42 -9.46 8.86
N PHE A 164 9.97 -10.46 9.62
CA PHE A 164 8.85 -10.35 10.53
C PHE A 164 9.28 -9.96 11.94
N TYR A 165 10.40 -10.50 12.44
CA TYR A 165 10.92 -10.16 13.77
C TYR A 165 11.24 -8.68 13.94
N ILE A 166 11.63 -7.96 12.88
CA ILE A 166 11.89 -6.51 12.94
C ILE A 166 10.66 -5.73 13.43
N ASN A 167 9.45 -6.24 13.20
CA ASN A 167 8.21 -5.62 13.65
C ASN A 167 8.04 -5.71 15.17
N VAL A 168 8.66 -6.68 15.84
CA VAL A 168 8.49 -6.89 17.29
C VAL A 168 9.10 -5.75 18.09
N PRO A 169 10.39 -5.42 17.96
CA PRO A 169 10.98 -4.29 18.70
C PRO A 169 10.33 -2.95 18.31
N VAL A 170 9.97 -2.75 17.03
CA VAL A 170 9.27 -1.53 16.59
C VAL A 170 7.88 -1.45 17.22
N GLY A 171 7.14 -2.56 17.28
CA GLY A 171 5.83 -2.64 17.91
C GLY A 171 5.88 -2.35 19.42
N VAL A 172 6.85 -2.93 20.14
CA VAL A 172 7.07 -2.66 21.57
C VAL A 172 7.42 -1.19 21.80
N LEU A 173 8.34 -0.62 21.01
CA LEU A 173 8.70 0.80 21.11
C LEU A 173 7.49 1.70 20.81
N THR A 174 6.74 1.39 19.78
CA THR A 174 5.50 2.08 19.42
C THR A 174 4.48 2.04 20.56
N ALA A 175 4.29 0.86 21.17
CA ALA A 175 3.40 0.70 22.33
C ALA A 175 3.85 1.55 23.50
N ALA A 176 5.14 1.54 23.84
CA ALA A 176 5.69 2.32 24.95
C ALA A 176 5.48 3.83 24.74
N ILE A 177 5.77 4.35 23.55
CA ILE A 177 5.55 5.76 23.23
C ILE A 177 4.05 6.09 23.23
N ALA A 178 3.21 5.24 22.63
CA ALA A 178 1.77 5.46 22.54
C ALA A 178 1.10 5.45 23.93
N LEU A 179 1.54 4.60 24.87
CA LEU A 179 1.03 4.56 26.25
C LEU A 179 1.17 5.92 26.93
N LEU A 180 2.29 6.60 26.71
CA LEU A 180 2.61 7.89 27.34
C LEU A 180 1.98 9.07 26.58
N ALA A 181 1.86 8.96 25.25
CA ALA A 181 1.54 10.11 24.40
C ALA A 181 0.11 10.13 23.84
N VAL A 182 -0.46 8.98 23.47
CA VAL A 182 -1.78 8.93 22.84
C VAL A 182 -2.88 9.00 23.90
N GLN A 183 -3.75 9.99 23.75
CA GLN A 183 -4.96 10.13 24.57
C GLN A 183 -6.12 9.37 23.94
N GLU A 184 -7.06 8.89 24.78
CA GLU A 184 -8.29 8.30 24.28
C GLU A 184 -9.16 9.37 23.63
N SER A 185 -9.63 9.06 22.43
CA SER A 185 -10.60 9.88 21.70
C SER A 185 -11.57 8.99 20.97
N ARG A 186 -12.80 9.44 20.83
CA ARG A 186 -13.86 8.74 20.10
C ARG A 186 -14.77 9.75 19.45
N ASP A 187 -15.44 9.36 18.42
CA ASP A 187 -16.50 10.17 17.82
C ASP A 187 -17.82 9.87 18.53
N THR A 188 -18.29 10.82 19.34
CA THR A 188 -19.56 10.69 20.09
C THR A 188 -20.77 10.73 19.17
N SER A 189 -20.64 11.25 17.95
CA SER A 189 -21.69 11.27 16.92
C SER A 189 -21.74 9.98 16.10
N ALA A 190 -20.69 9.16 16.14
CA ALA A 190 -20.63 7.89 15.42
C ALA A 190 -21.66 6.92 16.00
N GLY A 191 -22.69 6.61 15.24
CA GLY A 191 -23.65 5.57 15.60
C GLY A 191 -22.96 4.21 15.81
N ARG A 192 -23.38 3.44 16.84
CA ARG A 192 -22.80 2.14 17.20
C ARG A 192 -23.10 1.00 16.21
N HIS A 193 -23.85 1.28 15.14
CA HIS A 193 -24.21 0.26 14.17
C HIS A 193 -23.03 -0.06 13.26
N LEU A 194 -22.56 -1.29 13.37
CA LEU A 194 -21.66 -1.92 12.42
C LEU A 194 -22.52 -2.71 11.44
N ASP A 195 -22.29 -2.53 10.14
CA ASP A 195 -22.92 -3.38 9.12
C ASP A 195 -22.19 -4.73 9.07
N LEU A 196 -22.46 -5.57 10.12
CA LEU A 196 -21.89 -6.91 10.19
C LEU A 196 -22.34 -7.80 9.01
N PRO A 197 -23.62 -7.77 8.55
CA PRO A 197 -24.03 -8.53 7.38
C PRO A 197 -23.25 -8.14 6.12
N GLY A 198 -23.14 -6.86 5.82
CA GLY A 198 -22.36 -6.37 4.66
C GLY A 198 -20.89 -6.76 4.76
N LEU A 199 -20.28 -6.63 5.95
CA LEU A 199 -18.90 -7.07 6.18
C LEU A 199 -18.70 -8.56 5.92
N ILE A 200 -19.52 -9.43 6.54
CA ILE A 200 -19.36 -10.88 6.42
C ILE A 200 -19.54 -11.32 4.97
N VAL A 201 -20.56 -10.80 4.30
CA VAL A 201 -20.87 -11.16 2.93
C VAL A 201 -19.78 -10.66 1.95
N SER A 202 -19.27 -9.43 2.13
CA SER A 202 -18.16 -8.93 1.31
C SER A 202 -16.85 -9.71 1.54
N ALA A 203 -16.57 -10.11 2.78
CA ALA A 203 -15.43 -10.96 3.09
C ALA A 203 -15.54 -12.35 2.44
N ILE A 204 -16.74 -12.97 2.48
CA ILE A 204 -17.02 -14.25 1.82
C ILE A 204 -16.84 -14.10 0.29
N ALA A 205 -17.39 -13.05 -0.31
CA ALA A 205 -17.25 -12.79 -1.74
C ALA A 205 -15.78 -12.67 -2.15
N LEU A 206 -15.01 -11.87 -1.43
CA LEU A 206 -13.60 -11.64 -1.73
C LEU A 206 -12.75 -12.89 -1.49
N PHE A 207 -12.96 -13.58 -0.35
CA PHE A 207 -12.24 -14.82 -0.06
C PHE A 207 -12.50 -15.89 -1.12
N SER A 208 -13.76 -16.12 -1.47
CA SER A 208 -14.15 -17.15 -2.44
C SER A 208 -13.58 -16.85 -3.84
N LEU A 209 -13.57 -15.57 -4.24
CA LEU A 209 -12.98 -15.14 -5.49
C LEU A 209 -11.46 -15.38 -5.52
N VAL A 210 -10.75 -14.95 -4.47
CA VAL A 210 -9.30 -15.11 -4.34
C VAL A 210 -8.92 -16.59 -4.29
N TYR A 211 -9.67 -17.40 -3.52
CA TYR A 211 -9.47 -18.84 -3.46
C TYR A 211 -9.61 -19.50 -4.85
N ALA A 212 -10.67 -19.17 -5.59
CA ALA A 212 -10.88 -19.72 -6.92
C ALA A 212 -9.75 -19.35 -7.90
N LEU A 213 -9.23 -18.12 -7.82
CA LEU A 213 -8.16 -17.63 -8.68
C LEU A 213 -6.80 -18.27 -8.33
N ILE A 214 -6.47 -18.42 -7.04
CA ILE A 214 -5.19 -19.02 -6.62
C ILE A 214 -5.19 -20.53 -6.86
N GLU A 215 -6.25 -21.24 -6.47
CA GLU A 215 -6.32 -22.70 -6.50
C GLU A 215 -6.80 -23.25 -7.86
N GLY A 216 -7.35 -22.40 -8.72
CA GLY A 216 -7.98 -22.83 -9.98
C GLY A 216 -7.03 -23.55 -10.94
N HIS A 217 -5.74 -23.18 -10.96
CA HIS A 217 -4.74 -23.86 -11.77
C HIS A 217 -4.46 -25.28 -11.27
N ASP A 218 -4.27 -25.45 -9.96
CA ASP A 218 -3.84 -26.71 -9.37
C ASP A 218 -5.02 -27.70 -9.21
N LYS A 219 -6.21 -27.18 -8.88
CA LYS A 219 -7.42 -27.99 -8.68
C LYS A 219 -8.29 -28.15 -9.93
N GLY A 220 -7.91 -27.47 -11.03
CA GLY A 220 -8.64 -27.45 -12.29
C GLY A 220 -9.76 -26.39 -12.32
N TRP A 221 -9.73 -25.52 -13.32
CA TRP A 221 -10.67 -24.41 -13.52
C TRP A 221 -12.14 -24.87 -13.65
N THR A 222 -12.37 -26.09 -14.12
CA THR A 222 -13.71 -26.68 -14.33
C THR A 222 -14.13 -27.59 -13.18
N SER A 223 -13.32 -27.74 -12.13
CA SER A 223 -13.71 -28.58 -10.98
C SER A 223 -14.92 -27.97 -10.25
N GLY A 224 -15.78 -28.84 -9.70
CA GLY A 224 -16.95 -28.39 -8.96
C GLY A 224 -16.62 -27.47 -7.78
N LEU A 225 -15.46 -27.68 -7.15
CA LEU A 225 -14.98 -26.82 -6.07
C LEU A 225 -14.67 -25.40 -6.54
N ILE A 226 -13.95 -25.25 -7.65
CA ILE A 226 -13.57 -23.94 -8.19
C ILE A 226 -14.77 -23.21 -8.79
N LEU A 227 -15.61 -23.93 -9.54
CA LEU A 227 -16.87 -23.36 -10.05
C LEU A 227 -17.80 -22.95 -8.90
N GLY A 228 -17.90 -23.77 -7.85
CA GLY A 228 -18.64 -23.43 -6.63
C GLY A 228 -18.09 -22.19 -5.92
N ALA A 229 -16.78 -22.03 -5.85
CA ALA A 229 -16.16 -20.85 -5.27
C ALA A 229 -16.43 -19.58 -6.10
N PHE A 230 -16.39 -19.65 -7.45
CA PHE A 230 -16.79 -18.52 -8.31
C PHE A 230 -18.28 -18.20 -8.16
N ALA A 231 -19.15 -19.21 -8.11
CA ALA A 231 -20.58 -19.02 -7.89
C ALA A 231 -20.86 -18.37 -6.53
N LEU A 232 -20.18 -18.83 -5.46
CA LEU A 232 -20.29 -18.25 -4.12
C LEU A 232 -19.82 -16.79 -4.12
N ALA A 233 -18.70 -16.49 -4.78
CA ALA A 233 -18.20 -15.11 -4.92
C ALA A 233 -19.22 -14.20 -5.62
N ALA A 234 -19.81 -14.66 -6.72
CA ALA A 234 -20.82 -13.91 -7.48
C ALA A 234 -22.10 -13.69 -6.67
N VAL A 235 -22.62 -14.74 -6.03
CA VAL A 235 -23.83 -14.66 -5.18
C VAL A 235 -23.59 -13.74 -3.98
N ALA A 236 -22.48 -13.93 -3.25
CA ALA A 236 -22.14 -13.08 -2.12
C ALA A 236 -21.91 -11.63 -2.53
N GLY A 237 -21.27 -11.37 -3.68
CA GLY A 237 -21.12 -10.01 -4.24
C GLY A 237 -22.47 -9.35 -4.57
N ALA A 238 -23.40 -10.11 -5.17
CA ALA A 238 -24.74 -9.62 -5.44
C ALA A 238 -25.52 -9.34 -4.14
N VAL A 239 -25.45 -10.23 -3.16
CA VAL A 239 -26.08 -10.04 -1.85
C VAL A 239 -25.48 -8.83 -1.11
N PHE A 240 -24.17 -8.67 -1.14
CA PHE A 240 -23.51 -7.47 -0.60
C PHE A 240 -24.05 -6.19 -1.24
N THR A 241 -24.13 -6.14 -2.57
CA THR A 241 -24.67 -4.98 -3.27
C THR A 241 -26.12 -4.69 -2.90
N LEU A 242 -26.93 -5.75 -2.69
CA LEU A 242 -28.33 -5.60 -2.23
C LEU A 242 -28.41 -5.08 -0.79
N ILE A 243 -27.56 -5.57 0.11
CA ILE A 243 -27.47 -5.08 1.49
C ILE A 243 -27.12 -3.59 1.49
N GLU A 244 -26.03 -3.19 0.77
CA GLU A 244 -25.62 -1.79 0.68
C GLU A 244 -26.68 -0.87 0.05
N ALA A 245 -27.43 -1.38 -0.95
CA ALA A 245 -28.48 -0.61 -1.60
C ALA A 245 -29.71 -0.40 -0.71
N ARG A 246 -29.97 -1.30 0.26
CA ARG A 246 -31.12 -1.25 1.17
C ARG A 246 -30.79 -0.72 2.57
N SER A 247 -29.50 -0.66 2.92
CA SER A 247 -29.06 -0.18 4.22
C SER A 247 -29.33 1.31 4.38
N GLU A 248 -29.91 1.70 5.52
CA GLU A 248 -30.04 3.12 5.89
C GLU A 248 -28.67 3.77 6.18
N ARG A 249 -27.67 2.96 6.54
CA ARG A 249 -26.29 3.39 6.87
C ARG A 249 -25.27 2.46 6.23
N PRO A 250 -25.15 2.51 4.90
CA PRO A 250 -24.26 1.62 4.16
C PRO A 250 -22.78 1.91 4.50
N MET A 251 -21.95 0.86 4.46
CA MET A 251 -20.49 0.99 4.54
C MET A 251 -19.95 1.73 3.32
N ILE A 252 -20.51 1.44 2.15
CA ILE A 252 -20.15 2.05 0.86
C ILE A 252 -21.39 2.74 0.28
N PRO A 253 -21.58 4.05 0.52
CA PRO A 253 -22.72 4.77 -0.02
C PRO A 253 -22.72 4.77 -1.55
N LEU A 254 -23.54 3.94 -2.18
CA LEU A 254 -23.61 3.78 -3.64
C LEU A 254 -23.92 5.10 -4.37
N ALA A 255 -24.54 6.05 -3.71
CA ALA A 255 -24.80 7.38 -4.26
C ALA A 255 -23.52 8.14 -4.65
N LEU A 256 -22.38 7.87 -4.01
CA LEU A 256 -21.09 8.48 -4.36
C LEU A 256 -20.65 8.11 -5.79
N PHE A 257 -21.00 6.91 -6.23
CA PHE A 257 -20.68 6.43 -7.58
C PHE A 257 -21.46 7.10 -8.71
N ARG A 258 -22.46 7.94 -8.39
CA ARG A 258 -23.11 8.81 -9.39
C ARG A 258 -22.20 9.92 -9.88
N SER A 259 -21.19 10.30 -9.11
CA SER A 259 -20.17 11.27 -9.52
C SER A 259 -19.20 10.61 -10.52
N ARG A 260 -19.12 11.16 -11.74
CA ARG A 260 -18.18 10.70 -12.77
C ARG A 260 -16.73 10.79 -12.31
N VAL A 261 -16.38 11.84 -11.55
CA VAL A 261 -15.03 12.06 -11.03
C VAL A 261 -14.70 11.01 -9.98
N PHE A 262 -15.63 10.72 -9.07
CA PHE A 262 -15.46 9.70 -8.04
C PHE A 262 -15.31 8.30 -8.65
N SER A 263 -16.29 7.87 -9.44
CA SER A 263 -16.27 6.52 -10.05
C SER A 263 -15.08 6.32 -10.98
N GLY A 264 -14.76 7.32 -11.80
CA GLY A 264 -13.59 7.28 -12.65
C GLY A 264 -12.29 7.24 -11.85
N GLY A 265 -12.21 8.03 -10.78
CA GLY A 265 -11.05 8.05 -9.90
C GLY A 265 -10.82 6.73 -9.17
N ILE A 266 -11.89 6.11 -8.66
CA ILE A 266 -11.84 4.75 -8.10
C ILE A 266 -11.39 3.75 -9.17
N GLY A 267 -11.97 3.79 -10.37
CA GLY A 267 -11.59 2.92 -11.49
C GLY A 267 -10.11 3.05 -11.87
N ILE A 268 -9.57 4.27 -11.95
CA ILE A 268 -8.15 4.51 -12.23
C ILE A 268 -7.28 3.92 -11.13
N MET A 269 -7.62 4.18 -9.85
CA MET A 269 -6.88 3.63 -8.72
C MET A 269 -6.87 2.11 -8.74
N MET A 270 -8.03 1.48 -9.06
CA MET A 270 -8.13 0.03 -9.17
C MET A 270 -7.29 -0.51 -10.33
N LEU A 271 -7.35 0.08 -11.52
CA LEU A 271 -6.59 -0.37 -12.69
C LEU A 271 -5.07 -0.24 -12.45
N TRP A 272 -4.66 0.86 -11.82
CA TRP A 272 -3.26 1.06 -11.44
C TRP A 272 -2.80 0.05 -10.39
N ALA A 273 -3.55 -0.11 -9.29
CA ALA A 273 -3.17 -0.98 -8.19
C ALA A 273 -3.17 -2.46 -8.61
N PHE A 274 -4.16 -2.89 -9.41
CA PHE A 274 -4.21 -4.22 -9.98
C PHE A 274 -2.92 -4.54 -10.76
N GLY A 275 -2.50 -3.63 -11.62
CA GLY A 275 -1.30 -3.81 -12.41
C GLY A 275 -0.02 -3.81 -11.59
N ILE A 276 0.14 -2.80 -10.71
CA ILE A 276 1.40 -2.61 -9.99
C ILE A 276 1.65 -3.71 -8.96
N PHE A 277 0.66 -4.06 -8.14
CA PHE A 277 0.85 -5.07 -7.09
C PHE A 277 1.12 -6.45 -7.69
N GLY A 278 0.38 -6.83 -8.76
CA GLY A 278 0.61 -8.09 -9.45
C GLY A 278 2.01 -8.18 -10.05
N ILE A 279 2.41 -7.18 -10.85
CA ILE A 279 3.73 -7.19 -11.48
C ILE A 279 4.86 -7.02 -10.47
N TYR A 280 4.71 -6.18 -9.45
CA TYR A 280 5.71 -6.00 -8.41
C TYR A 280 6.07 -7.31 -7.70
N PHE A 281 5.06 -8.12 -7.38
CA PHE A 281 5.24 -9.45 -6.81
C PHE A 281 6.05 -10.37 -7.73
N PHE A 282 5.62 -10.53 -8.98
CA PHE A 282 6.29 -11.43 -9.92
C PHE A 282 7.64 -10.89 -10.44
N THR A 283 7.84 -9.57 -10.43
CA THR A 283 9.14 -8.97 -10.76
C THR A 283 10.21 -9.38 -9.74
N SER A 284 9.87 -9.49 -8.46
CA SER A 284 10.84 -9.97 -7.45
C SER A 284 11.31 -11.41 -7.73
N ILE A 285 10.39 -12.27 -8.20
CA ILE A 285 10.72 -13.62 -8.62
C ILE A 285 11.59 -13.61 -9.89
N TYR A 286 11.20 -12.80 -10.89
CA TYR A 286 11.98 -12.63 -12.13
C TYR A 286 13.43 -12.21 -11.84
N LEU A 287 13.64 -11.22 -10.98
CA LEU A 287 14.99 -10.73 -10.63
C LEU A 287 15.85 -11.80 -9.99
N GLN A 288 15.28 -12.63 -9.12
CA GLN A 288 16.05 -13.60 -8.34
C GLN A 288 16.14 -14.97 -8.99
N GLU A 289 15.04 -15.51 -9.54
CA GLU A 289 15.01 -16.88 -10.10
C GLU A 289 15.39 -16.93 -11.59
N VAL A 290 15.12 -15.84 -12.36
CA VAL A 290 15.48 -15.81 -13.79
C VAL A 290 16.80 -15.11 -14.04
N LEU A 291 16.98 -13.90 -13.45
CA LEU A 291 18.22 -13.13 -13.63
C LEU A 291 19.34 -13.53 -12.65
N GLY A 292 19.05 -14.36 -11.64
CA GLY A 292 20.04 -14.80 -10.65
C GLY A 292 20.56 -13.68 -9.75
N PHE A 293 19.79 -12.58 -9.57
CA PHE A 293 20.21 -11.51 -8.68
C PHE A 293 20.16 -11.98 -7.23
N SER A 294 21.14 -11.56 -6.44
CA SER A 294 21.05 -11.74 -4.98
C SER A 294 19.86 -10.95 -4.43
N PRO A 295 19.27 -11.36 -3.28
CA PRO A 295 18.17 -10.65 -2.65
C PRO A 295 18.45 -9.15 -2.44
N THR A 296 19.67 -8.79 -2.02
CA THR A 296 20.09 -7.39 -1.86
C THR A 296 20.09 -6.65 -3.19
N LYS A 297 20.64 -7.25 -4.27
CA LYS A 297 20.66 -6.64 -5.60
C LYS A 297 19.23 -6.46 -6.13
N ALA A 298 18.36 -7.45 -5.93
CA ALA A 298 16.94 -7.36 -6.28
C ALA A 298 16.25 -6.22 -5.53
N GLY A 299 16.48 -6.09 -4.21
CA GLY A 299 15.96 -4.98 -3.40
C GLY A 299 16.44 -3.60 -3.87
N LEU A 300 17.74 -3.47 -4.17
CA LEU A 300 18.33 -2.22 -4.69
C LEU A 300 17.71 -1.81 -6.03
N THR A 301 17.25 -2.76 -6.84
CA THR A 301 16.64 -2.48 -8.15
C THR A 301 15.35 -1.67 -8.02
N PHE A 302 14.64 -1.78 -6.90
CA PHE A 302 13.41 -1.01 -6.66
C PHE A 302 13.65 0.41 -6.09
N VAL A 303 14.85 0.71 -5.59
CA VAL A 303 15.16 2.01 -4.97
C VAL A 303 14.98 3.19 -5.95
N PRO A 304 15.48 3.15 -7.20
CA PRO A 304 15.26 4.23 -8.16
C PRO A 304 13.79 4.50 -8.45
N MET A 305 12.96 3.45 -8.53
CA MET A 305 11.51 3.58 -8.67
C MET A 305 10.90 4.37 -7.49
N ALA A 306 11.25 3.98 -6.26
CA ALA A 306 10.72 4.63 -5.06
C ALA A 306 11.17 6.10 -4.94
N LEU A 307 12.42 6.41 -5.29
CA LEU A 307 12.92 7.78 -5.34
C LEU A 307 12.17 8.61 -6.39
N CYS A 308 11.92 8.05 -7.57
CA CYS A 308 11.12 8.71 -8.60
C CYS A 308 9.67 8.94 -8.14
N ILE A 309 9.04 7.95 -7.48
CA ILE A 309 7.69 8.16 -6.91
C ILE A 309 7.70 9.36 -5.97
N ALA A 310 8.63 9.43 -5.03
CA ALA A 310 8.71 10.50 -4.05
C ALA A 310 8.95 11.88 -4.72
N LEU A 311 9.91 11.95 -5.65
CA LEU A 311 10.25 13.18 -6.38
C LEU A 311 9.06 13.71 -7.18
N PHE A 312 8.46 12.85 -8.00
CA PHE A 312 7.37 13.25 -8.88
C PHE A 312 6.05 13.47 -8.13
N ALA A 313 5.80 12.79 -7.02
CA ALA A 313 4.68 13.09 -6.14
C ALA A 313 4.79 14.51 -5.55
N GLY A 314 6.00 14.93 -5.14
CA GLY A 314 6.24 16.27 -4.58
C GLY A 314 5.93 17.41 -5.56
N ILE A 315 6.20 17.23 -6.86
CA ILE A 315 5.96 18.24 -7.89
C ILE A 315 4.60 18.11 -8.58
N SER A 316 3.89 17.00 -8.38
CA SER A 316 2.64 16.70 -9.07
C SER A 316 1.50 17.67 -8.74
N GLY A 317 1.44 18.18 -7.50
CA GLY A 317 0.44 19.15 -7.06
C GLY A 317 0.48 20.47 -7.87
N PRO A 318 1.60 21.21 -7.88
CA PRO A 318 1.77 22.39 -8.71
C PRO A 318 1.55 22.16 -10.20
N LEU A 319 2.02 21.03 -10.73
CA LEU A 319 1.77 20.65 -12.12
C LEU A 319 0.28 20.44 -12.41
N ALA A 320 -0.45 19.78 -11.50
CA ALA A 320 -1.88 19.56 -11.64
C ALA A 320 -2.68 20.87 -11.62
N ALA A 321 -2.26 21.85 -10.81
CA ALA A 321 -2.86 23.18 -10.79
C ALA A 321 -2.70 23.88 -12.15
N ARG A 322 -1.53 23.73 -12.80
CA ARG A 322 -1.22 24.37 -14.09
C ARG A 322 -1.85 23.64 -15.29
N PHE A 323 -1.72 22.31 -15.35
CA PHE A 323 -2.09 21.51 -16.54
C PHE A 323 -3.43 20.78 -16.39
N GLY A 324 -3.99 20.73 -15.17
CA GLY A 324 -5.19 19.98 -14.85
C GLY A 324 -4.89 18.52 -14.42
N ALA A 325 -5.64 18.04 -13.41
CA ALA A 325 -5.46 16.71 -12.86
C ALA A 325 -5.63 15.59 -13.92
N HIS A 326 -6.61 15.74 -14.83
CA HIS A 326 -6.89 14.76 -15.88
C HIS A 326 -5.71 14.48 -16.80
N ARG A 327 -4.95 15.53 -17.18
CA ARG A 327 -3.77 15.37 -18.06
C ARG A 327 -2.61 14.71 -17.32
N LEU A 328 -2.37 15.12 -16.06
CA LEU A 328 -1.29 14.54 -15.26
C LEU A 328 -1.55 13.07 -14.93
N VAL A 329 -2.77 12.73 -14.54
CA VAL A 329 -3.14 11.34 -14.26
C VAL A 329 -3.01 10.49 -15.51
N ALA A 330 -3.52 10.96 -16.67
CA ALA A 330 -3.36 10.24 -17.92
C ALA A 330 -1.89 10.08 -18.34
N LEU A 331 -1.08 11.14 -18.22
CA LEU A 331 0.37 11.09 -18.48
C LEU A 331 1.07 10.11 -17.55
N GLY A 332 0.76 10.15 -16.25
CA GLY A 332 1.33 9.23 -15.27
C GLY A 332 1.01 7.76 -15.60
N MET A 333 -0.23 7.47 -15.98
CA MET A 333 -0.62 6.12 -16.43
C MET A 333 0.11 5.70 -17.72
N LEU A 334 0.28 6.61 -18.69
CA LEU A 334 1.04 6.32 -19.92
C LEU A 334 2.53 6.09 -19.65
N LEU A 335 3.15 6.82 -18.70
CA LEU A 335 4.52 6.58 -18.27
C LEU A 335 4.66 5.22 -17.59
N ASN A 336 3.67 4.83 -16.76
CA ASN A 336 3.62 3.48 -16.19
C ASN A 336 3.55 2.42 -17.29
N ALA A 337 2.68 2.61 -18.30
CA ALA A 337 2.58 1.69 -19.43
C ALA A 337 3.90 1.61 -20.22
N ALA A 338 4.57 2.74 -20.46
CA ALA A 338 5.87 2.77 -21.14
C ALA A 338 6.94 2.01 -20.35
N GLY A 339 7.00 2.18 -19.02
CA GLY A 339 7.89 1.42 -18.15
C GLY A 339 7.64 -0.09 -18.22
N LEU A 340 6.36 -0.51 -18.18
CA LEU A 340 5.97 -1.91 -18.31
C LEU A 340 6.28 -2.50 -19.70
N ILE A 341 6.15 -1.71 -20.77
CA ILE A 341 6.55 -2.11 -22.13
C ILE A 341 8.05 -2.35 -22.21
N LEU A 342 8.87 -1.54 -21.51
CA LEU A 342 10.31 -1.80 -21.43
C LEU A 342 10.58 -3.11 -20.72
N PHE A 343 9.91 -3.42 -19.61
CA PHE A 343 10.04 -4.71 -18.93
C PHE A 343 9.62 -5.89 -19.82
N ALA A 344 8.57 -5.73 -20.63
CA ALA A 344 8.10 -6.76 -21.54
C ALA A 344 9.09 -7.08 -22.68
N ARG A 345 10.13 -6.27 -22.89
CA ARG A 345 11.21 -6.51 -23.86
C ARG A 345 12.44 -7.21 -23.24
N LEU A 346 12.47 -7.36 -21.90
CA LEU A 346 13.60 -7.94 -21.20
C LEU A 346 13.51 -9.47 -21.22
N GLY A 347 14.66 -10.12 -21.44
CA GLY A 347 14.81 -11.56 -21.41
C GLY A 347 15.58 -12.05 -20.19
N ALA A 348 16.00 -13.31 -20.23
CA ALA A 348 16.78 -13.95 -19.15
C ALA A 348 18.22 -13.40 -19.01
N GLY A 349 18.71 -12.65 -20.00
CA GLY A 349 20.05 -12.02 -19.96
C GLY A 349 20.04 -10.55 -19.56
N ALA A 350 18.92 -10.00 -19.09
CA ALA A 350 18.83 -8.59 -18.74
C ALA A 350 19.74 -8.23 -17.56
N THR A 351 20.41 -7.10 -17.69
CA THR A 351 21.30 -6.57 -16.66
C THR A 351 20.58 -5.57 -15.76
N PHE A 352 21.22 -5.16 -14.66
CA PHE A 352 20.71 -4.11 -13.78
C PHE A 352 20.44 -2.80 -14.56
N ALA A 353 21.32 -2.44 -15.50
CA ALA A 353 21.17 -1.22 -16.31
C ALA A 353 19.96 -1.26 -17.24
N ASP A 354 19.64 -2.43 -17.80
CA ASP A 354 18.48 -2.60 -18.70
C ASP A 354 17.14 -2.44 -17.98
N LEU A 355 17.11 -2.69 -16.68
CA LEU A 355 15.91 -2.53 -15.83
C LEU A 355 15.64 -1.06 -15.45
N MET A 356 16.68 -0.23 -15.35
CA MET A 356 16.57 1.13 -14.80
C MET A 356 15.59 2.03 -15.55
N PRO A 357 15.59 2.11 -16.89
CA PRO A 357 14.65 2.96 -17.61
C PRO A 357 13.18 2.59 -17.30
N GLY A 358 12.89 1.29 -17.19
CA GLY A 358 11.56 0.80 -16.84
C GLY A 358 11.13 1.24 -15.44
N PHE A 359 11.99 1.07 -14.43
CA PHE A 359 11.71 1.48 -13.05
C PHE A 359 11.58 2.99 -12.89
N VAL A 360 12.42 3.77 -13.58
CA VAL A 360 12.36 5.25 -13.55
C VAL A 360 11.05 5.75 -14.15
N LEU A 361 10.68 5.28 -15.33
CA LEU A 361 9.41 5.67 -15.99
C LEU A 361 8.21 5.26 -15.14
N PHE A 362 8.24 4.05 -14.60
CA PHE A 362 7.16 3.56 -13.77
C PHE A 362 7.03 4.36 -12.46
N GLY A 363 8.15 4.67 -11.80
CA GLY A 363 8.17 5.50 -10.60
C GLY A 363 7.69 6.92 -10.86
N ALA A 364 8.17 7.56 -11.93
CA ALA A 364 7.75 8.89 -12.34
C ALA A 364 6.24 8.94 -12.64
N GLY A 365 5.74 7.96 -13.39
CA GLY A 365 4.31 7.83 -13.71
C GLY A 365 3.45 7.70 -12.47
N SER A 366 3.83 6.81 -11.55
CA SER A 366 3.10 6.59 -10.29
C SER A 366 3.10 7.83 -9.39
N GLY A 367 4.24 8.53 -9.27
CA GLY A 367 4.35 9.78 -8.51
C GLY A 367 3.48 10.90 -9.10
N LEU A 368 3.49 11.05 -10.42
CA LEU A 368 2.70 12.08 -11.10
C LEU A 368 1.19 11.89 -10.97
N MET A 369 0.71 10.63 -10.91
CA MET A 369 -0.73 10.37 -10.92
C MET A 369 -1.39 10.35 -9.55
N GLN A 370 -0.72 9.83 -8.50
CA GLN A 370 -1.37 9.50 -7.21
C GLN A 370 -1.94 10.72 -6.48
N VAL A 371 -1.14 11.78 -6.33
CA VAL A 371 -1.57 12.98 -5.60
C VAL A 371 -2.67 13.72 -6.34
N PRO A 372 -2.56 14.03 -7.66
CA PRO A 372 -3.66 14.66 -8.41
C PRO A 372 -4.92 13.82 -8.46
N LEU A 373 -4.82 12.49 -8.56
CA LEU A 373 -5.95 11.58 -8.52
C LEU A 373 -6.70 11.67 -7.19
N THR A 374 -5.98 11.54 -6.08
CA THR A 374 -6.55 11.60 -4.74
C THR A 374 -7.23 12.96 -4.51
N ASN A 375 -6.57 14.06 -4.86
CA ASN A 375 -7.11 15.40 -4.70
C ASN A 375 -8.37 15.63 -5.56
N ALA A 376 -8.38 15.12 -6.80
CA ALA A 376 -9.54 15.23 -7.69
C ALA A 376 -10.75 14.45 -7.13
N VAL A 377 -10.53 13.24 -6.63
CA VAL A 377 -11.57 12.38 -6.05
C VAL A 377 -12.16 13.02 -4.78
N LEU A 378 -11.29 13.44 -3.85
CA LEU A 378 -11.73 14.04 -2.59
C LEU A 378 -12.35 15.42 -2.79
N GLY A 379 -11.79 16.24 -3.69
CA GLY A 379 -12.30 17.56 -4.02
C GLY A 379 -13.65 17.57 -4.75
N ALA A 380 -14.03 16.43 -5.35
CA ALA A 380 -15.35 16.27 -5.96
C ALA A 380 -16.45 15.90 -4.96
N MET A 381 -16.08 15.66 -3.69
CA MET A 381 -17.01 15.24 -2.64
C MET A 381 -17.32 16.38 -1.66
N PRO A 382 -18.54 16.42 -1.08
CA PRO A 382 -18.84 17.29 0.05
C PRO A 382 -17.87 17.04 1.22
N ARG A 383 -17.54 18.08 1.97
CA ARG A 383 -16.55 18.02 3.07
C ARG A 383 -16.89 16.98 4.15
N ASP A 384 -18.18 16.80 4.44
CA ASP A 384 -18.69 15.80 5.38
C ASP A 384 -18.53 14.36 4.90
N ARG A 385 -18.32 14.13 3.60
CA ARG A 385 -18.14 12.80 2.97
C ARG A 385 -16.71 12.51 2.52
N SER A 386 -15.79 13.44 2.66
CA SER A 386 -14.40 13.28 2.22
C SER A 386 -13.67 12.14 2.93
N GLY A 387 -13.96 11.91 4.21
CA GLY A 387 -13.41 10.78 4.98
C GLY A 387 -13.83 9.41 4.42
N ILE A 388 -15.12 9.23 4.15
CA ILE A 388 -15.65 7.99 3.55
C ILE A 388 -15.09 7.81 2.13
N ALA A 389 -15.03 8.89 1.34
CA ALA A 389 -14.47 8.84 -0.01
C ALA A 389 -12.99 8.40 -0.01
N SER A 390 -12.18 8.92 0.92
CA SER A 390 -10.79 8.52 1.11
C SER A 390 -10.67 7.05 1.52
N ALA A 391 -11.51 6.60 2.44
CA ALA A 391 -11.53 5.21 2.90
C ALA A 391 -11.87 4.25 1.75
N ILE A 392 -12.88 4.59 0.92
CA ILE A 392 -13.25 3.79 -0.26
C ILE A 392 -12.11 3.77 -1.28
N LEU A 393 -11.45 4.92 -1.56
CA LEU A 393 -10.33 5.00 -2.49
C LEU A 393 -9.16 4.10 -2.06
N ASN A 394 -8.78 4.16 -0.79
CA ASN A 394 -7.72 3.32 -0.25
C ASN A 394 -8.10 1.84 -0.22
N ASN A 395 -9.33 1.51 0.20
CA ASN A 395 -9.80 0.13 0.20
C ASN A 395 -9.86 -0.45 -1.22
N SER A 396 -10.31 0.33 -2.19
CA SER A 396 -10.34 -0.08 -3.60
C SER A 396 -8.94 -0.37 -4.14
N ARG A 397 -7.92 0.38 -3.70
CA ARG A 397 -6.51 0.11 -4.01
C ARG A 397 -6.07 -1.27 -3.49
N GLU A 398 -6.37 -1.58 -2.23
CA GLU A 398 -5.97 -2.85 -1.61
C GLU A 398 -6.70 -4.05 -2.24
N VAL A 399 -8.01 -3.93 -2.45
CA VAL A 399 -8.80 -4.97 -3.14
C VAL A 399 -8.28 -5.21 -4.55
N ALA A 400 -8.02 -4.15 -5.30
CA ALA A 400 -7.50 -4.27 -6.66
C ALA A 400 -6.07 -4.82 -6.69
N GLY A 401 -5.22 -4.46 -5.73
CA GLY A 401 -3.88 -5.01 -5.58
C GLY A 401 -3.90 -6.52 -5.31
N LEU A 402 -4.78 -6.97 -4.40
CA LEU A 402 -5.01 -8.37 -4.13
C LEU A 402 -5.46 -9.13 -5.38
N LEU A 403 -6.46 -8.61 -6.10
CA LEU A 403 -6.94 -9.20 -7.35
C LEU A 403 -5.87 -9.19 -8.44
N GLY A 404 -5.00 -8.17 -8.46
CA GLY A 404 -3.88 -8.09 -9.39
C GLY A 404 -2.89 -9.23 -9.21
N ILE A 405 -2.48 -9.51 -7.97
CA ILE A 405 -1.57 -10.63 -7.68
C ILE A 405 -2.20 -11.96 -8.13
N THR A 406 -3.46 -12.19 -7.76
CA THR A 406 -4.12 -13.48 -8.01
C THR A 406 -4.46 -13.71 -9.48
N VAL A 407 -4.97 -12.70 -10.20
CA VAL A 407 -5.32 -12.82 -11.62
C VAL A 407 -4.06 -12.88 -12.49
N ILE A 408 -3.07 -12.01 -12.25
CA ILE A 408 -1.81 -12.05 -13.01
C ILE A 408 -1.08 -13.37 -12.74
N GLY A 409 -1.12 -13.86 -11.49
CA GLY A 409 -0.59 -15.18 -11.13
C GLY A 409 -1.29 -16.31 -11.86
N ALA A 410 -2.62 -16.28 -11.96
CA ALA A 410 -3.37 -17.26 -12.73
C ALA A 410 -3.00 -17.27 -14.23
N VAL A 411 -2.85 -16.08 -14.82
CA VAL A 411 -2.39 -15.92 -16.23
C VAL A 411 -0.98 -16.46 -16.39
N LEU A 412 -0.05 -16.08 -15.47
CA LEU A 412 1.34 -16.54 -15.49
C LEU A 412 1.41 -18.06 -15.42
N ARG A 413 0.77 -18.69 -14.42
CA ARG A 413 0.80 -20.15 -14.24
C ARG A 413 0.17 -20.89 -15.43
N SER A 414 -0.93 -20.36 -15.97
CA SER A 414 -1.57 -20.95 -17.16
C SER A 414 -0.61 -20.99 -18.35
N ARG A 415 0.06 -19.87 -18.64
CA ARG A 415 1.04 -19.78 -19.75
C ARG A 415 2.30 -20.62 -19.47
N GLN A 416 2.85 -20.52 -18.26
CA GLN A 416 3.97 -21.32 -17.83
C GLN A 416 3.67 -22.83 -17.96
N GLY A 417 2.48 -23.29 -17.53
CA GLY A 417 2.07 -24.67 -17.65
C GLY A 417 1.96 -25.14 -19.10
N VAL A 418 1.50 -24.29 -20.04
CA VAL A 418 1.52 -24.60 -21.48
C VAL A 418 2.93 -24.73 -21.98
N ALA A 419 3.83 -23.79 -21.69
CA ALA A 419 5.21 -23.80 -22.12
C ALA A 419 5.97 -25.05 -21.62
N LEU A 420 5.79 -25.42 -20.34
CA LEU A 420 6.40 -26.63 -19.75
C LEU A 420 5.91 -27.91 -20.46
N ARG A 421 4.62 -28.02 -20.79
CA ARG A 421 4.08 -29.17 -21.55
C ARG A 421 4.67 -29.27 -22.94
N HIS A 422 5.10 -28.18 -23.55
CA HIS A 422 5.81 -28.15 -24.83
C HIS A 422 7.33 -28.34 -24.69
N GLY A 423 7.83 -28.69 -23.50
CA GLY A 423 9.22 -29.00 -23.26
C GLY A 423 10.11 -27.78 -22.96
N ALA A 424 9.54 -26.62 -22.69
CA ALA A 424 10.35 -25.46 -22.27
C ALA A 424 10.98 -25.69 -20.90
N LEU A 425 12.19 -25.14 -20.70
CA LEU A 425 12.84 -25.13 -19.39
C LEU A 425 12.09 -24.19 -18.40
N PRO A 426 12.22 -24.40 -17.08
CA PRO A 426 11.49 -23.64 -16.08
C PRO A 426 11.62 -22.12 -16.20
N SER A 427 12.84 -21.58 -16.40
CA SER A 427 13.07 -20.13 -16.50
C SER A 427 12.46 -19.50 -17.77
N PRO A 428 12.63 -20.05 -18.98
CA PRO A 428 11.91 -19.59 -20.17
C PRO A 428 10.38 -19.69 -20.03
N ALA A 429 9.85 -20.77 -19.42
CA ALA A 429 8.42 -20.95 -19.22
C ALA A 429 7.86 -19.90 -18.24
N PHE A 430 8.59 -19.59 -17.17
CA PHE A 430 8.23 -18.49 -16.26
C PHE A 430 8.21 -17.14 -17.00
N LEU A 431 9.23 -16.87 -17.83
CA LEU A 431 9.35 -15.62 -18.57
C LEU A 431 8.19 -15.42 -19.56
N ASP A 432 7.75 -16.48 -20.24
CA ASP A 432 6.57 -16.44 -21.11
C ASP A 432 5.31 -16.07 -20.34
N GLY A 433 5.11 -16.69 -19.17
CA GLY A 433 4.01 -16.34 -18.26
C GLY A 433 4.09 -14.92 -17.72
N TYR A 434 5.29 -14.45 -17.36
CA TYR A 434 5.54 -13.11 -16.86
C TYR A 434 5.24 -12.04 -17.93
N HIS A 435 5.66 -12.27 -19.18
CA HIS A 435 5.33 -11.38 -20.30
C HIS A 435 3.83 -11.34 -20.59
N ALA A 436 3.13 -12.47 -20.47
CA ALA A 436 1.66 -12.49 -20.59
C ALA A 436 0.99 -11.64 -19.47
N GLY A 437 1.47 -11.73 -18.24
CA GLY A 437 1.02 -10.88 -17.13
C GLY A 437 1.29 -9.39 -17.37
N LEU A 438 2.48 -9.06 -17.89
CA LEU A 438 2.83 -7.69 -18.31
C LEU A 438 1.87 -7.16 -19.37
N ALA A 439 1.54 -7.96 -20.39
CA ALA A 439 0.63 -7.56 -21.46
C ALA A 439 -0.76 -7.20 -20.93
N VAL A 440 -1.31 -8.00 -20.00
CA VAL A 440 -2.57 -7.70 -19.30
C VAL A 440 -2.47 -6.39 -18.54
N THR A 441 -1.39 -6.22 -17.78
CA THR A 441 -1.17 -5.00 -16.97
C THR A 441 -1.05 -3.75 -17.84
N ILE A 442 -0.29 -3.82 -18.94
CA ILE A 442 -0.13 -2.72 -19.90
C ILE A 442 -1.49 -2.30 -20.46
N ALA A 443 -2.31 -3.27 -20.87
CA ALA A 443 -3.66 -3.00 -21.39
C ALA A 443 -4.54 -2.28 -20.35
N LEU A 444 -4.53 -2.75 -19.10
CA LEU A 444 -5.30 -2.15 -18.02
C LEU A 444 -4.83 -0.73 -17.66
N VAL A 445 -3.51 -0.50 -17.64
CA VAL A 445 -2.93 0.82 -17.34
C VAL A 445 -3.24 1.81 -18.47
N ILE A 446 -3.19 1.38 -19.74
CA ILE A 446 -3.60 2.22 -20.89
C ILE A 446 -5.10 2.53 -20.81
N ALA A 447 -5.95 1.54 -20.50
CA ALA A 447 -7.37 1.78 -20.26
C ALA A 447 -7.58 2.79 -19.12
N GLY A 448 -6.81 2.68 -18.03
CA GLY A 448 -6.82 3.63 -16.93
C GLY A 448 -6.43 5.06 -17.35
N ALA A 449 -5.48 5.22 -18.28
CA ALA A 449 -5.13 6.53 -18.85
C ALA A 449 -6.32 7.15 -19.59
N ALA A 450 -7.02 6.37 -20.39
CA ALA A 450 -8.22 6.83 -21.11
C ALA A 450 -9.33 7.21 -20.11
N VAL A 451 -9.65 6.34 -19.15
CA VAL A 451 -10.64 6.63 -18.09
C VAL A 451 -10.26 7.89 -17.34
N GLY A 452 -8.96 8.06 -17.00
CA GLY A 452 -8.45 9.23 -16.29
C GLY A 452 -8.66 10.53 -17.06
N TYR A 453 -8.33 10.52 -18.33
CA TYR A 453 -8.52 11.70 -19.18
C TYR A 453 -9.99 12.10 -19.28
N TRP A 454 -10.91 11.13 -19.48
CA TRP A 454 -12.33 11.41 -19.68
C TRP A 454 -13.08 11.76 -18.40
N SER A 455 -12.83 11.04 -17.30
CA SER A 455 -13.58 11.22 -16.06
C SER A 455 -13.14 12.44 -15.26
N LEU A 456 -11.83 12.71 -15.21
CA LEU A 456 -11.29 13.79 -14.38
C LEU A 456 -11.28 15.17 -15.06
N ARG A 457 -11.59 15.28 -16.34
CA ARG A 457 -11.66 16.60 -17.01
C ARG A 457 -12.72 17.53 -16.43
N HIS A 458 -13.72 16.98 -15.72
CA HIS A 458 -14.78 17.72 -15.04
C HIS A 458 -14.49 17.95 -13.55
N ALA A 459 -13.30 17.57 -13.07
CA ALA A 459 -12.90 17.80 -11.69
C ALA A 459 -12.78 19.32 -11.40
N PRO A 460 -13.25 19.81 -10.27
CA PRO A 460 -13.14 21.23 -9.90
C PRO A 460 -11.67 21.66 -9.86
N ARG A 461 -11.31 22.73 -10.53
CA ARG A 461 -9.95 23.31 -10.52
C ARG A 461 -9.54 23.88 -9.16
N THR A 462 -10.48 24.18 -8.30
CA THR A 462 -10.28 24.78 -6.97
C THR A 462 -9.62 23.86 -5.95
N ALA A 463 -9.70 22.55 -6.12
CA ALA A 463 -9.08 21.58 -5.19
C ALA A 463 -7.53 21.61 -5.24
N ALA A 464 -6.93 21.93 -6.38
CA ALA A 464 -5.48 22.02 -6.53
C ALA A 464 -4.90 23.31 -5.94
N ALA A 465 -5.67 24.43 -5.97
CA ALA A 465 -5.21 25.73 -5.49
C ALA A 465 -5.19 25.85 -3.97
N ALA A 466 -6.09 25.17 -3.25
CA ALA A 466 -6.15 25.24 -1.79
C ALA A 466 -4.93 24.59 -1.11
N VAL A 467 -4.39 23.50 -1.66
CA VAL A 467 -3.19 22.84 -1.11
C VAL A 467 -1.91 23.63 -1.44
N THR A 468 -1.87 24.28 -2.60
CA THR A 468 -0.73 25.11 -3.01
C THR A 468 -0.69 26.47 -2.32
N ALA A 469 -1.82 27.06 -2.01
CA ALA A 469 -1.87 28.34 -1.27
C ALA A 469 -1.33 28.19 0.16
N THR A 470 -1.57 27.01 0.79
CA THR A 470 -1.05 26.72 2.14
C THR A 470 0.46 26.40 2.14
N ALA A 471 1.00 25.95 1.01
CA ALA A 471 2.43 25.64 0.85
C ALA A 471 3.27 26.85 0.35
N ALA A 472 2.62 27.87 -0.21
CA ALA A 472 3.27 29.04 -0.82
C ALA A 472 3.32 30.28 0.09
N GLU A 473 2.68 30.25 1.28
CA GLU A 473 2.92 31.32 2.27
C GLU A 473 4.34 31.15 2.85
N PRO A 474 5.22 32.15 2.69
CA PRO A 474 6.57 32.08 3.24
C PRO A 474 6.46 31.90 4.76
N ALA A 475 7.25 30.96 5.29
CA ALA A 475 7.34 30.76 6.73
C ALA A 475 7.58 32.10 7.41
N SER A 476 6.72 32.46 8.36
CA SER A 476 6.88 33.67 9.17
C SER A 476 8.32 33.71 9.71
N PRO A 477 9.01 34.88 9.72
CA PRO A 477 10.41 34.99 10.16
C PRO A 477 10.68 34.48 11.57
N ALA A 478 9.64 34.25 12.38
CA ALA A 478 9.74 33.64 13.70
C ALA A 478 10.12 32.14 13.66
N VAL A 479 9.90 31.39 12.56
CA VAL A 479 10.27 29.98 12.43
C VAL A 479 11.71 29.84 11.91
N ALA A 480 12.19 30.79 11.13
CA ALA A 480 13.59 30.82 10.66
C ALA A 480 14.60 31.08 11.80
N ALA A 481 14.20 31.80 12.86
CA ALA A 481 15.05 32.08 14.01
C ALA A 481 15.29 30.89 14.95
N THR A 482 14.50 29.81 14.82
CA THR A 482 14.63 28.63 15.71
C THR A 482 15.53 27.53 15.12
N LEU A 483 15.99 27.70 13.88
CA LEU A 483 16.94 26.78 13.22
C LEU A 483 18.37 27.30 13.15
N THR A 484 18.66 28.48 13.73
CA THR A 484 20.03 28.93 13.91
C THR A 484 20.63 28.09 15.03
N VAL A 485 21.62 27.31 14.67
CA VAL A 485 22.43 26.44 15.52
C VAL A 485 22.85 27.22 16.78
N ALA A 486 22.60 26.67 17.97
CA ALA A 486 23.18 27.13 19.21
C ALA A 486 24.69 27.01 19.07
N GLU A 487 25.39 28.14 18.90
CA GLU A 487 26.82 28.22 19.05
C GLU A 487 27.20 27.81 20.47
N ILE A 488 27.99 26.76 20.56
CA ILE A 488 28.60 26.30 21.81
C ILE A 488 29.66 27.35 22.16
N PRO A 489 29.61 28.02 23.32
CA PRO A 489 30.68 28.96 23.69
C PRO A 489 31.94 28.14 23.97
N VAL A 490 32.99 28.41 23.20
CA VAL A 490 34.35 27.97 23.45
C VAL A 490 34.82 28.71 24.71
N ALA A 491 35.19 28.00 25.75
CA ALA A 491 35.76 28.53 26.95
C ALA A 491 37.13 29.11 26.63
N GLU A 492 37.28 30.44 26.75
CA GLU A 492 38.54 31.16 26.73
C GLU A 492 39.31 30.87 28.02
N GLU A 493 40.47 30.25 27.92
CA GLU A 493 41.44 30.08 29.01
C GLU A 493 41.97 31.46 29.44
N VAL A 494 41.66 31.82 30.67
CA VAL A 494 42.28 33.00 31.33
C VAL A 494 43.64 32.58 31.83
N HIS A 495 44.68 33.01 31.15
CA HIS A 495 46.03 33.12 31.70
C HIS A 495 46.07 34.35 32.64
N ALA A 496 46.12 34.10 33.93
CA ALA A 496 46.48 35.14 34.90
C ALA A 496 47.97 35.03 35.27
N ASP A 497 48.61 36.11 35.00
CA ASP A 497 50.02 36.42 35.17
C ASP A 497 50.40 36.41 36.66
N ALA A 498 51.54 35.80 36.99
CA ALA A 498 52.22 35.93 38.29
C ALA A 498 53.18 37.10 38.22
N ARG A 499 52.96 38.14 39.08
CA ARG A 499 53.99 39.02 39.62
C ARG A 499 53.40 39.94 40.70
N ALA A 500 53.68 39.67 41.91
CA ALA A 500 54.23 40.48 43.01
C ALA A 500 53.86 39.85 44.35
#